data_4823ac88a0e57ce230e629d1c90e07b1
#
_entry.id   4823ac88a0e57ce230e629d1c90e07b1
#
_cell.length_a   1.000
_cell.length_b   1.000
_cell.length_c   1.000
_cell.angle_alpha   90.00
_cell.angle_beta   90.00
_cell.angle_gamma   90.00
#
_symmetry.space_group_name_H-M   'P 1'
#
loop_
_entity.id
_entity.type
_entity.pdbx_description
1 polymer ?
#
loop_
_entity_poly.entity_id
_entity_poly.type
_entity_poly.pdbx_seq_one_letter_code
_entity_poly.pdbx_strand_id
1 'polypeptide(L)'
;MQIQVIIEKFTTEIIVAVISVIVAAIADWIKRHPPNIIMSRETWTKLAAITMVICLFSLVSVFIIVIWNAVGPKEIVVRITYPSDGATVEIREIVRGTSQNIPKEQAIWVVIYPHEVNCYYPQDYPADIQANGYWSSLAFFGSEKDTGKKFDVVVVLANKDAQDTFNAYLKKGKEEKSWPGLERLPEGGSNIRSHHSNEKVK
;
A
#
# COMPACT_ATOMS: atom_id res chain seq x y z
N MET A 1 -6.69 -0.53 -8.66
CA MET A 1 -6.84 -1.96 -9.03
C MET A 1 -6.77 -2.24 -10.53
N GLN A 2 -7.39 -1.43 -11.41
CA GLN A 2 -7.35 -1.68 -12.87
C GLN A 2 -5.97 -1.49 -13.53
N ILE A 3 -5.18 -0.50 -13.12
CA ILE A 3 -3.89 -0.20 -13.76
C ILE A 3 -2.85 -1.30 -13.52
N GLN A 4 -2.80 -1.89 -12.35
CA GLN A 4 -1.83 -2.94 -12.02
C GLN A 4 -2.11 -4.25 -12.77
N VAL A 5 -3.38 -4.62 -12.88
CA VAL A 5 -3.81 -5.78 -13.70
C VAL A 5 -3.51 -5.55 -15.18
N ILE A 6 -3.62 -4.32 -15.67
CA ILE A 6 -3.27 -3.94 -17.05
C ILE A 6 -1.74 -4.07 -17.27
N ILE A 7 -0.92 -3.60 -16.33
CA ILE A 7 0.55 -3.70 -16.41
C ILE A 7 1.01 -5.17 -16.38
N GLU A 8 0.45 -6.00 -15.50
CA GLU A 8 0.78 -7.43 -15.44
C GLU A 8 0.40 -8.17 -16.73
N LYS A 9 -0.75 -7.86 -17.28
CA LYS A 9 -1.19 -8.44 -18.55
C LYS A 9 -0.30 -8.00 -19.71
N PHE A 10 0.05 -6.71 -19.78
CA PHE A 10 0.95 -6.15 -20.80
C PHE A 10 2.36 -6.73 -20.72
N THR A 11 2.93 -6.90 -19.54
CA THR A 11 4.27 -7.50 -19.37
C THR A 11 4.29 -8.96 -19.80
N THR A 12 3.28 -9.74 -19.49
CA THR A 12 3.20 -11.15 -19.88
C THR A 12 3.04 -11.29 -21.41
N GLU A 13 2.18 -10.48 -22.02
CA GLU A 13 1.99 -10.48 -23.49
C GLU A 13 3.25 -10.04 -24.23
N ILE A 14 3.98 -9.03 -23.74
CA ILE A 14 5.25 -8.58 -24.34
C ILE A 14 6.30 -9.68 -24.26
N ILE A 15 6.44 -10.36 -23.11
CA ILE A 15 7.42 -11.45 -22.95
C ILE A 15 7.12 -12.60 -23.93
N VAL A 16 5.87 -13.02 -24.02
CA VAL A 16 5.42 -14.07 -24.95
C VAL A 16 5.68 -13.66 -26.41
N ALA A 17 5.39 -12.42 -26.76
CA ALA A 17 5.61 -11.88 -28.10
C ALA A 17 7.10 -11.87 -28.45
N VAL A 18 7.98 -11.40 -27.54
CA VAL A 18 9.44 -11.39 -27.74
C VAL A 18 10.00 -12.80 -27.91
N ILE A 19 9.58 -13.74 -27.08
CA ILE A 19 10.01 -15.16 -27.22
C ILE A 19 9.55 -15.73 -28.55
N SER A 20 8.33 -15.45 -28.98
CA SER A 20 7.80 -15.92 -30.27
C SER A 20 8.54 -15.36 -31.46
N VAL A 21 8.93 -14.08 -31.41
CA VAL A 21 9.74 -13.44 -32.47
C VAL A 21 11.15 -14.04 -32.53
N ILE A 22 11.79 -14.30 -31.39
CA ILE A 22 13.11 -14.93 -31.34
C ILE A 22 13.06 -16.35 -31.91
N VAL A 23 12.07 -17.15 -31.53
CA VAL A 23 11.87 -18.52 -32.04
C VAL A 23 11.64 -18.50 -33.57
N ALA A 24 10.80 -17.59 -34.06
CA ALA A 24 10.50 -17.43 -35.47
C ALA A 24 11.77 -16.99 -36.24
N ALA A 25 12.56 -16.06 -35.71
CA ALA A 25 13.81 -15.61 -36.32
C ALA A 25 14.85 -16.73 -36.40
N ILE A 26 15.00 -17.54 -35.36
CA ILE A 26 15.88 -18.71 -35.35
C ILE A 26 15.43 -19.76 -36.40
N ALA A 27 14.14 -20.03 -36.48
CA ALA A 27 13.57 -20.96 -37.45
C ALA A 27 13.75 -20.49 -38.88
N ASP A 28 13.59 -19.20 -39.16
CA ASP A 28 13.82 -18.59 -40.46
C ASP A 28 15.30 -18.56 -40.83
N TRP A 29 16.20 -18.28 -39.87
CA TRP A 29 17.65 -18.35 -40.06
C TRP A 29 18.11 -19.78 -40.43
N ILE A 30 17.58 -20.81 -39.72
CA ILE A 30 17.88 -22.22 -40.03
C ILE A 30 17.39 -22.60 -41.46
N LYS A 31 16.24 -22.10 -41.88
CA LYS A 31 15.70 -22.33 -43.22
C LYS A 31 16.57 -21.69 -44.33
N ARG A 32 17.08 -20.48 -44.10
CA ARG A 32 17.91 -19.73 -45.05
C ARG A 32 19.36 -20.26 -45.14
N HIS A 33 19.80 -20.90 -44.06
CA HIS A 33 21.13 -21.48 -43.98
C HIS A 33 21.01 -22.99 -43.73
N PRO A 34 20.55 -23.75 -44.74
CA PRO A 34 20.49 -25.21 -44.61
C PRO A 34 21.88 -25.70 -44.27
N PRO A 35 22.03 -26.59 -43.29
CA PRO A 35 23.33 -27.07 -42.82
C PRO A 35 23.98 -27.98 -43.88
N ASN A 36 24.59 -27.39 -44.92
CA ASN A 36 25.56 -28.08 -45.77
C ASN A 36 26.93 -28.25 -45.07
N ILE A 37 26.97 -27.88 -43.78
CA ILE A 37 28.11 -28.11 -42.93
C ILE A 37 27.95 -29.50 -42.35
N ILE A 38 28.80 -30.41 -42.75
CA ILE A 38 28.99 -31.68 -42.06
C ILE A 38 29.61 -31.36 -40.70
N MET A 39 28.76 -30.88 -39.80
CA MET A 39 29.16 -30.69 -38.39
C MET A 39 29.35 -32.04 -37.75
N SER A 40 30.50 -32.24 -37.11
CA SER A 40 30.75 -33.46 -36.38
C SER A 40 29.67 -33.70 -35.33
N ARG A 41 29.37 -34.94 -35.04
CA ARG A 41 28.40 -35.34 -34.01
C ARG A 41 28.69 -34.66 -32.66
N GLU A 42 29.95 -34.45 -32.37
CA GLU A 42 30.44 -33.76 -31.16
C GLU A 42 30.06 -32.28 -31.13
N THR A 43 30.11 -31.58 -32.27
CA THR A 43 29.72 -30.17 -32.35
C THR A 43 28.23 -29.99 -32.19
N TRP A 44 27.40 -30.89 -32.71
CA TRP A 44 25.95 -30.91 -32.54
C TRP A 44 25.55 -31.12 -31.06
N THR A 45 26.20 -32.06 -30.33
CA THR A 45 25.93 -32.29 -28.91
C THR A 45 26.32 -31.10 -28.05
N LYS A 46 27.42 -30.41 -28.35
CA LYS A 46 27.83 -29.19 -27.65
C LYS A 46 26.83 -28.04 -27.88
N LEU A 47 26.38 -27.86 -29.13
CA LEU A 47 25.40 -26.82 -29.45
C LEU A 47 24.05 -27.08 -28.77
N ALA A 48 23.56 -28.31 -28.79
CA ALA A 48 22.35 -28.72 -28.13
C ALA A 48 22.42 -28.51 -26.58
N ALA A 49 23.57 -28.85 -26.00
CA ALA A 49 23.81 -28.63 -24.57
C ALA A 49 23.80 -27.12 -24.21
N ILE A 50 24.45 -26.27 -25.01
CA ILE A 50 24.44 -24.81 -24.80
C ILE A 50 23.03 -24.25 -24.92
N THR A 51 22.28 -24.66 -25.94
CA THR A 51 20.89 -24.22 -26.12
C THR A 51 20.00 -24.65 -24.97
N MET A 52 20.16 -25.89 -24.49
CA MET A 52 19.43 -26.40 -23.33
C MET A 52 19.73 -25.57 -22.07
N VAL A 53 20.98 -25.22 -21.82
CA VAL A 53 21.39 -24.39 -20.67
C VAL A 53 20.77 -22.99 -20.79
N ILE A 54 20.78 -22.36 -21.95
CA ILE A 54 20.15 -21.04 -22.15
C ILE A 54 18.64 -21.10 -21.90
N CYS A 55 17.95 -22.13 -22.38
CA CYS A 55 16.52 -22.34 -22.13
C CYS A 55 16.22 -22.53 -20.66
N LEU A 56 17.03 -23.31 -19.94
CA LEU A 56 16.87 -23.49 -18.49
C LEU A 56 17.05 -22.16 -17.73
N PHE A 57 18.08 -21.38 -18.08
CA PHE A 57 18.29 -20.06 -17.46
C PHE A 57 17.13 -19.11 -17.73
N SER A 58 16.58 -19.09 -18.95
CA SER A 58 15.43 -18.25 -19.28
C SER A 58 14.18 -18.66 -18.51
N LEU A 59 13.91 -19.95 -18.35
CA LEU A 59 12.78 -20.45 -17.55
C LEU A 59 12.92 -20.09 -16.08
N VAL A 60 14.12 -20.25 -15.50
CA VAL A 60 14.40 -19.87 -14.10
C VAL A 60 14.21 -18.35 -13.90
N SER A 61 14.68 -17.53 -14.84
CA SER A 61 14.51 -16.07 -14.76
C SER A 61 13.04 -15.65 -14.81
N VAL A 62 12.25 -16.24 -15.69
CA VAL A 62 10.81 -15.99 -15.76
C VAL A 62 10.12 -16.42 -14.46
N PHE A 63 10.48 -17.59 -13.92
CA PHE A 63 9.93 -18.08 -12.67
C PHE A 63 10.25 -17.17 -11.48
N ILE A 64 11.49 -16.65 -11.39
CA ILE A 64 11.89 -15.67 -10.37
C ILE A 64 11.08 -14.37 -10.50
N ILE A 65 10.87 -13.86 -11.71
CA ILE A 65 10.07 -12.64 -11.94
C ILE A 65 8.62 -12.86 -11.52
N VAL A 66 8.04 -14.00 -11.86
CA VAL A 66 6.65 -14.35 -11.45
C VAL A 66 6.52 -14.44 -9.93
N ILE A 67 7.48 -15.10 -9.25
CA ILE A 67 7.49 -15.16 -7.79
C ILE A 67 7.67 -13.77 -7.19
N TRP A 68 8.59 -12.95 -7.72
CA TRP A 68 8.82 -11.60 -7.21
C TRP A 68 7.57 -10.73 -7.31
N ASN A 69 6.84 -10.80 -8.43
CA ASN A 69 5.58 -10.07 -8.60
C ASN A 69 4.44 -10.61 -7.71
N ALA A 70 4.45 -11.91 -7.41
CA ALA A 70 3.42 -12.52 -6.57
C ALA A 70 3.65 -12.30 -5.07
N VAL A 71 4.92 -12.27 -4.63
CA VAL A 71 5.33 -12.27 -3.20
C VAL A 71 5.97 -10.93 -2.81
N GLY A 72 6.31 -10.07 -3.76
CA GLY A 72 6.93 -8.76 -3.52
C GLY A 72 6.12 -7.87 -2.56
N PRO A 73 6.76 -6.90 -1.91
CA PRO A 73 6.10 -6.00 -0.97
C PRO A 73 4.97 -5.24 -1.67
N LYS A 74 3.75 -5.46 -1.22
CA LYS A 74 2.58 -4.74 -1.74
C LYS A 74 2.53 -3.36 -1.11
N GLU A 75 2.26 -2.35 -1.92
CA GLU A 75 2.09 -0.98 -1.45
C GLU A 75 0.93 -0.90 -0.45
N ILE A 76 1.21 -0.32 0.71
CA ILE A 76 0.20 -0.04 1.71
C ILE A 76 -0.54 1.23 1.30
N VAL A 77 -1.84 1.14 1.13
CA VAL A 77 -2.67 2.29 0.77
C VAL A 77 -3.73 2.49 1.83
N VAL A 78 -3.83 3.72 2.35
CA VAL A 78 -4.92 4.14 3.24
C VAL A 78 -5.46 5.46 2.74
N ARG A 79 -6.78 5.59 2.66
CA ARG A 79 -7.45 6.81 2.20
C ARG A 79 -8.65 7.10 3.07
N ILE A 80 -8.88 8.38 3.39
CA ILE A 80 -10.14 8.85 3.97
C ILE A 80 -11.12 9.06 2.81
N THR A 81 -12.35 8.61 2.99
CA THR A 81 -13.45 8.82 2.04
C THR A 81 -14.56 9.68 2.63
N TYR A 82 -14.59 9.81 3.97
CA TYR A 82 -15.51 10.66 4.71
C TYR A 82 -14.90 11.03 6.07
N PRO A 83 -15.04 12.30 6.50
CA PRO A 83 -15.62 13.42 5.77
C PRO A 83 -14.78 13.81 4.55
N SER A 84 -15.40 14.51 3.58
CA SER A 84 -14.66 15.08 2.45
C SER A 84 -13.89 16.33 2.90
N ASP A 85 -12.87 16.71 2.13
CA ASP A 85 -12.09 17.92 2.40
C ASP A 85 -12.98 19.16 2.43
N GLY A 86 -12.80 20.00 3.46
CA GLY A 86 -13.61 21.17 3.71
C GLY A 86 -15.04 20.92 4.19
N ALA A 87 -15.40 19.66 4.47
CA ALA A 87 -16.74 19.35 4.97
C ALA A 87 -16.95 19.88 6.38
N THR A 88 -18.19 20.22 6.68
CA THR A 88 -18.66 20.48 8.03
C THR A 88 -18.87 19.15 8.78
N VAL A 89 -18.42 19.07 10.03
CA VAL A 89 -18.52 17.86 10.87
C VAL A 89 -19.21 18.16 12.19
N GLU A 90 -19.84 17.15 12.78
CA GLU A 90 -20.42 17.23 14.11
C GLU A 90 -19.35 17.01 15.20
N ILE A 91 -19.70 17.27 16.47
CA ILE A 91 -18.81 17.02 17.63
C ILE A 91 -18.38 15.55 17.66
N ARG A 92 -19.28 14.65 17.29
CA ARG A 92 -19.06 13.20 17.20
C ARG A 92 -19.41 12.77 15.79
N GLU A 93 -18.40 12.41 15.02
CA GLU A 93 -18.58 12.03 13.62
C GLU A 93 -17.83 10.72 13.32
N ILE A 94 -18.37 9.91 12.40
CA ILE A 94 -17.71 8.69 11.96
C ILE A 94 -16.82 9.02 10.78
N VAL A 95 -15.51 8.92 10.98
CA VAL A 95 -14.53 8.96 9.88
C VAL A 95 -14.49 7.61 9.20
N ARG A 96 -14.51 7.59 7.86
CA ARG A 96 -14.50 6.38 7.04
C ARG A 96 -13.43 6.45 5.97
N GLY A 97 -12.97 5.28 5.56
CA GLY A 97 -12.00 5.21 4.50
C GLY A 97 -11.85 3.83 3.89
N THR A 98 -10.82 3.71 3.06
CA THR A 98 -10.42 2.46 2.43
C THR A 98 -8.95 2.19 2.72
N SER A 99 -8.61 0.93 2.82
CA SER A 99 -7.23 0.48 3.04
C SER A 99 -6.93 -0.76 2.23
N GLN A 100 -5.65 -0.94 1.88
CA GLN A 100 -5.15 -2.12 1.21
C GLN A 100 -3.79 -2.51 1.78
N ASN A 101 -3.56 -3.81 1.89
CA ASN A 101 -2.29 -4.40 2.30
C ASN A 101 -1.79 -3.95 3.68
N ILE A 102 -2.70 -3.73 4.63
CA ILE A 102 -2.32 -3.38 6.00
C ILE A 102 -1.65 -4.60 6.65
N PRO A 103 -0.41 -4.48 7.18
CA PRO A 103 0.26 -5.54 7.93
C PRO A 103 -0.54 -5.91 9.18
N LYS A 104 -0.52 -7.19 9.55
CA LYS A 104 -1.32 -7.71 10.69
C LYS A 104 -0.97 -7.08 12.03
N GLU A 105 0.28 -6.66 12.20
CA GLU A 105 0.78 -6.03 13.44
C GLU A 105 0.52 -4.52 13.49
N GLN A 106 -0.02 -3.94 12.42
CA GLN A 106 -0.30 -2.51 12.33
C GLN A 106 -1.79 -2.23 12.40
N ALA A 107 -2.14 -1.08 12.95
CA ALA A 107 -3.51 -0.62 13.07
C ALA A 107 -3.67 0.79 12.50
N ILE A 108 -4.83 1.07 11.93
CA ILE A 108 -5.19 2.42 11.49
C ILE A 108 -5.72 3.18 12.70
N TRP A 109 -5.11 4.32 13.00
CA TRP A 109 -5.58 5.24 14.04
C TRP A 109 -6.02 6.55 13.41
N VAL A 110 -7.18 7.03 13.84
CA VAL A 110 -7.63 8.39 13.54
C VAL A 110 -7.15 9.32 14.65
N VAL A 111 -6.58 10.42 14.25
CA VAL A 111 -6.07 11.47 15.14
C VAL A 111 -6.63 12.80 14.66
N ILE A 112 -7.22 13.56 15.56
CA ILE A 112 -7.73 14.89 15.26
C ILE A 112 -6.67 15.92 15.62
N TYR A 113 -6.46 16.88 14.71
CA TYR A 113 -5.54 17.99 14.91
C TYR A 113 -6.25 19.33 14.77
N PRO A 114 -6.64 19.95 15.88
CA PRO A 114 -7.21 21.29 15.88
C PRO A 114 -6.14 22.34 15.55
N HIS A 115 -6.38 23.18 14.56
CA HIS A 115 -5.39 24.18 14.11
C HIS A 115 -5.01 25.22 15.19
N GLU A 116 -5.94 25.54 16.09
CA GLU A 116 -5.68 26.54 17.12
C GLU A 116 -4.82 26.03 18.27
N VAL A 117 -4.82 24.73 18.52
CA VAL A 117 -4.13 24.11 19.66
C VAL A 117 -2.78 23.54 19.26
N ASN A 118 -2.59 23.18 17.98
CA ASN A 118 -1.38 22.57 17.42
C ASN A 118 -0.95 21.30 18.16
N CYS A 119 -1.89 20.48 18.59
CA CYS A 119 -1.66 19.19 19.23
C CYS A 119 -2.48 18.09 18.56
N TYR A 120 -2.02 16.87 18.69
CA TYR A 120 -2.64 15.67 18.12
C TYR A 120 -3.49 14.97 19.19
N TYR A 121 -4.72 14.63 18.85
CA TYR A 121 -5.68 13.96 19.74
C TYR A 121 -6.04 12.59 19.16
N PRO A 122 -5.34 11.52 19.55
CA PRO A 122 -5.69 10.15 19.17
C PRO A 122 -7.11 9.82 19.62
N GLN A 123 -7.87 9.14 18.78
CA GLN A 123 -9.23 8.72 19.11
C GLN A 123 -9.23 7.43 19.92
N ASP A 124 -10.35 7.12 20.58
CA ASP A 124 -10.45 6.11 21.65
C ASP A 124 -9.98 4.69 21.24
N TYR A 125 -10.12 4.34 19.97
CA TYR A 125 -9.81 3.00 19.47
C TYR A 125 -9.20 3.07 18.07
N PRO A 126 -8.41 2.05 17.69
CA PRO A 126 -8.03 1.89 16.28
C PRO A 126 -9.28 1.71 15.41
N ALA A 127 -9.18 2.10 14.15
CA ALA A 127 -10.27 1.96 13.21
C ALA A 127 -10.64 0.47 13.01
N ASP A 128 -11.93 0.20 12.91
CA ASP A 128 -12.44 -1.12 12.54
C ASP A 128 -12.27 -1.34 11.04
N ILE A 129 -11.46 -2.34 10.68
CA ILE A 129 -11.13 -2.67 9.29
C ILE A 129 -11.90 -3.92 8.88
N GLN A 130 -12.78 -3.77 7.88
CA GLN A 130 -13.57 -4.86 7.31
C GLN A 130 -12.74 -5.68 6.30
N ALA A 131 -13.17 -6.91 6.02
CA ALA A 131 -12.49 -7.80 5.09
C ALA A 131 -12.35 -7.26 3.65
N ASN A 132 -13.23 -6.34 3.24
CA ASN A 132 -13.20 -5.67 1.94
C ASN A 132 -12.28 -4.43 1.91
N GLY A 133 -11.57 -4.14 3.02
CA GLY A 133 -10.67 -3.01 3.15
C GLY A 133 -11.34 -1.68 3.52
N TYR A 134 -12.66 -1.62 3.70
CA TYR A 134 -13.30 -0.45 4.29
C TYR A 134 -12.96 -0.37 5.79
N TRP A 135 -12.76 0.84 6.27
CA TRP A 135 -12.53 1.08 7.70
C TRP A 135 -13.35 2.26 8.20
N SER A 136 -13.63 2.26 9.49
CA SER A 136 -14.34 3.35 10.17
C SER A 136 -13.81 3.54 11.58
N SER A 137 -13.89 4.79 12.06
CA SER A 137 -13.54 5.17 13.44
C SER A 137 -14.44 6.32 13.88
N LEU A 138 -14.91 6.27 15.11
CA LEU A 138 -15.59 7.39 15.73
C LEU A 138 -14.56 8.44 16.13
N ALA A 139 -14.78 9.69 15.75
CA ALA A 139 -13.90 10.81 16.06
C ALA A 139 -14.65 11.91 16.81
N PHE A 140 -13.94 12.62 17.69
CA PHE A 140 -14.41 13.74 18.46
C PHE A 140 -13.72 15.02 18.01
N PHE A 141 -14.49 15.97 17.51
CA PHE A 141 -14.01 17.26 16.98
C PHE A 141 -14.19 18.38 18.03
N GLY A 142 -13.62 18.19 19.22
CA GLY A 142 -13.69 19.18 20.28
C GLY A 142 -15.02 19.20 21.03
N SER A 143 -15.46 20.39 21.44
CA SER A 143 -16.66 20.66 22.24
C SER A 143 -17.54 21.71 21.55
N GLU A 144 -18.70 22.06 22.12
CA GLU A 144 -19.55 23.14 21.58
C GLU A 144 -18.82 24.50 21.44
N LYS A 145 -17.83 24.76 22.31
CA LYS A 145 -17.01 25.98 22.27
C LYS A 145 -16.07 26.05 21.04
N ASP A 146 -15.93 24.95 20.35
CA ASP A 146 -15.04 24.82 19.19
C ASP A 146 -15.81 24.92 17.86
N THR A 147 -17.07 25.40 17.89
CA THR A 147 -17.86 25.68 16.69
C THR A 147 -17.18 26.72 15.81
N GLY A 148 -17.09 26.49 14.50
CA GLY A 148 -16.40 27.34 13.52
C GLY A 148 -14.89 27.18 13.48
N LYS A 149 -14.30 26.32 14.31
CA LYS A 149 -12.86 26.03 14.28
C LYS A 149 -12.53 24.97 13.24
N LYS A 150 -11.27 25.01 12.76
CA LYS A 150 -10.76 24.09 11.78
C LYS A 150 -10.00 22.93 12.40
N PHE A 151 -10.22 21.76 11.84
CA PHE A 151 -9.61 20.51 12.28
C PHE A 151 -9.07 19.73 11.09
N ASP A 152 -7.89 19.15 11.23
CA ASP A 152 -7.42 18.13 10.28
C ASP A 152 -7.72 16.74 10.85
N VAL A 153 -8.16 15.87 9.97
CA VAL A 153 -8.22 14.43 10.24
C VAL A 153 -6.92 13.80 9.75
N VAL A 154 -6.16 13.28 10.68
CA VAL A 154 -4.89 12.61 10.40
C VAL A 154 -5.08 11.11 10.59
N VAL A 155 -4.71 10.33 9.60
CA VAL A 155 -4.69 8.87 9.71
C VAL A 155 -3.26 8.41 9.91
N VAL A 156 -3.05 7.62 10.95
CA VAL A 156 -1.75 7.06 11.31
C VAL A 156 -1.82 5.55 11.20
N LEU A 157 -0.94 4.98 10.39
CA LEU A 157 -0.69 3.54 10.41
C LEU A 157 0.31 3.25 11.53
N ALA A 158 -0.19 2.79 12.65
CA ALA A 158 0.55 2.62 13.89
C ALA A 158 1.10 1.20 14.02
N ASN A 159 2.42 1.05 14.15
CA ASN A 159 3.03 -0.18 14.62
C ASN A 159 2.73 -0.39 16.12
N LYS A 160 3.25 -1.47 16.72
CA LYS A 160 2.97 -1.78 18.12
C LYS A 160 3.39 -0.66 19.07
N ASP A 161 4.56 -0.06 18.89
CA ASP A 161 5.08 0.99 19.78
C ASP A 161 4.23 2.27 19.73
N ALA A 162 3.79 2.65 18.51
CA ALA A 162 2.89 3.77 18.33
C ALA A 162 1.50 3.49 18.94
N GLN A 163 0.98 2.26 18.80
CA GLN A 163 -0.28 1.85 19.45
C GLN A 163 -0.16 1.88 20.98
N ASP A 164 0.94 1.38 21.53
CA ASP A 164 1.18 1.41 22.98
C ASP A 164 1.26 2.86 23.49
N THR A 165 1.88 3.77 22.73
CA THR A 165 1.91 5.21 23.04
C THR A 165 0.51 5.83 23.04
N PHE A 166 -0.32 5.54 22.02
CA PHE A 166 -1.70 6.03 21.98
C PHE A 166 -2.54 5.48 23.13
N ASN A 167 -2.41 4.18 23.42
CA ASN A 167 -3.13 3.55 24.53
C ASN A 167 -2.70 4.14 25.89
N ALA A 168 -1.41 4.41 26.10
CA ALA A 168 -0.91 5.07 27.32
C ALA A 168 -1.48 6.48 27.48
N TYR A 169 -1.51 7.28 26.39
CA TYR A 169 -2.13 8.60 26.37
C TYR A 169 -3.61 8.53 26.72
N LEU A 170 -4.37 7.64 26.11
CA LEU A 170 -5.79 7.46 26.35
C LEU A 170 -6.08 7.01 27.80
N LYS A 171 -5.29 6.07 28.31
CA LYS A 171 -5.38 5.61 29.70
C LYS A 171 -5.17 6.76 30.67
N LYS A 172 -4.09 7.52 30.50
CA LYS A 172 -3.77 8.69 31.33
C LYS A 172 -4.88 9.73 31.26
N GLY A 173 -5.38 10.05 30.06
CA GLY A 173 -6.46 11.01 29.89
C GLY A 173 -7.74 10.61 30.61
N LYS A 174 -8.09 9.31 30.62
CA LYS A 174 -9.25 8.78 31.35
C LYS A 174 -9.05 8.85 32.87
N GLU A 175 -7.88 8.54 33.37
CA GLU A 175 -7.53 8.57 34.81
C GLU A 175 -7.52 10.01 35.34
N GLU A 176 -6.87 10.93 34.64
CA GLU A 176 -6.71 12.33 35.06
C GLU A 176 -7.88 13.22 34.62
N LYS A 177 -8.82 12.72 33.80
CA LYS A 177 -9.90 13.49 33.15
C LYS A 177 -9.37 14.73 32.44
N SER A 178 -8.21 14.61 31.83
CA SER A 178 -7.47 15.69 31.18
C SER A 178 -6.83 15.17 29.87
N TRP A 179 -7.00 15.93 28.80
CA TRP A 179 -6.59 15.57 27.45
C TRP A 179 -5.69 16.67 26.87
N PRO A 180 -4.41 16.75 27.30
CA PRO A 180 -3.52 17.85 26.87
C PRO A 180 -3.15 17.79 25.38
N GLY A 181 -3.43 16.68 24.68
CA GLY A 181 -2.94 16.43 23.34
C GLY A 181 -1.49 15.96 23.31
N LEU A 182 -1.07 15.46 22.17
CA LEU A 182 0.33 15.10 21.88
C LEU A 182 0.96 16.20 21.04
N GLU A 183 2.12 16.70 21.41
CA GLU A 183 2.85 17.72 20.64
C GLU A 183 3.33 17.15 19.28
N ARG A 184 3.58 15.84 19.23
CA ARG A 184 4.02 15.12 18.04
C ARG A 184 3.44 13.71 18.00
N LEU A 185 3.32 13.20 16.80
CA LEU A 185 2.94 11.79 16.59
C LEU A 185 4.10 10.87 17.02
N PRO A 186 3.78 9.66 17.56
CA PRO A 186 4.81 8.72 18.00
C PRO A 186 5.67 8.24 16.81
N GLU A 187 6.94 7.96 17.10
CA GLU A 187 7.83 7.27 16.17
C GLU A 187 7.27 5.86 15.87
N GLY A 188 7.40 5.41 14.61
CA GLY A 188 6.80 4.14 14.18
C GLY A 188 5.34 4.24 13.70
N GLY A 189 4.76 5.44 13.72
CA GLY A 189 3.55 5.76 12.99
C GLY A 189 3.88 6.31 11.61
N SER A 190 3.55 5.57 10.53
CA SER A 190 3.59 6.16 9.19
C SER A 190 2.44 7.14 9.05
N ASN A 191 2.78 8.43 8.98
CA ASN A 191 1.80 9.50 8.84
C ASN A 191 1.27 9.50 7.40
N ILE A 192 0.12 8.91 7.20
CA ILE A 192 -0.61 9.01 5.92
C ILE A 192 -1.49 10.25 6.04
N ARG A 193 -0.89 11.41 5.73
CA ARG A 193 -1.66 12.65 5.68
C ARG A 193 -2.63 12.62 4.52
N SER A 194 -3.92 12.50 4.83
CA SER A 194 -4.93 13.15 4.03
C SER A 194 -5.25 14.45 4.75
N HIS A 195 -4.85 15.59 4.20
CA HIS A 195 -5.26 16.89 4.68
C HIS A 195 -6.76 17.04 4.40
N HIS A 196 -7.56 16.79 5.41
CA HIS A 196 -8.97 17.12 5.38
C HIS A 196 -9.17 18.23 6.41
N SER A 197 -9.17 19.45 5.94
CA SER A 197 -9.51 20.61 6.76
C SER A 197 -11.04 20.68 6.87
N ASN A 198 -11.57 20.28 8.00
CA ASN A 198 -13.02 20.29 8.24
C ASN A 198 -13.37 21.42 9.20
N GLU A 199 -14.48 22.10 8.92
CA GLU A 199 -15.05 23.09 9.81
C GLU A 199 -16.19 22.48 10.61
N LYS A 200 -16.13 22.63 11.95
CA LYS A 200 -17.19 22.18 12.82
C LYS A 200 -18.35 23.18 12.83
N VAL A 201 -19.55 22.72 12.49
CA VAL A 201 -20.80 23.47 12.65
C VAL A 201 -21.70 22.71 13.63
N LYS A 202 -22.57 23.45 14.32
CA LYS A 202 -23.59 22.87 15.21
C LYS A 202 -24.52 21.93 14.51
#